data_cccbf3bef70fec11827c80f3028abce5
#
_entry.id   cccbf3bef70fec11827c80f3028abce5
#
_cell.length_a   1.000
_cell.length_b   1.000
_cell.length_c   1.000
_cell.angle_alpha   90.00
_cell.angle_beta   90.00
_cell.angle_gamma   90.00
#
_symmetry.space_group_name_H-M   'P 1'
#
loop_
_entity.id
_entity.type
_entity.pdbx_description
1 polymer ?
#
loop_
_entity_poly.entity_id
_entity_poly.type
_entity_poly.pdbx_seq_one_letter_code
_entity_poly.pdbx_strand_id
1 'polypeptide(L)'
;MILSCIVGSGSISVSDSLKVLLSPIFETNTDQINQGISYIIFNIRIPRTLFAALAGAGLSVCGLAFQSIFRNPLSDPYILGVSSGASLGATLAIVLGMESFFLGISGMSFIFAFLSIFIIIKIASYGNRIHTTTLLLAGISINFLASAFISLLMILNQEQIEKIVFWTMG
;
A
#
# COMPACT_ATOMS: atom_id res chain seq x y z
N MET A 1 4.37 -16.96 5.52
CA MET A 1 2.95 -16.85 5.92
C MET A 1 2.67 -17.46 7.29
N ILE A 2 2.93 -18.75 7.54
CA ILE A 2 2.64 -19.41 8.83
C ILE A 2 3.34 -18.69 10.01
N LEU A 3 4.63 -18.40 9.89
CA LEU A 3 5.39 -17.65 10.91
C LEU A 3 4.80 -16.25 11.16
N SER A 4 4.31 -15.57 10.14
CA SER A 4 3.71 -14.25 10.27
C SER A 4 2.34 -14.27 10.96
N CYS A 5 1.60 -15.39 10.88
CA CYS A 5 0.36 -15.58 11.63
C CYS A 5 0.63 -15.91 13.11
N ILE A 6 1.76 -16.56 13.40
CA ILE A 6 2.14 -16.98 14.76
C ILE A 6 2.75 -15.80 15.53
N VAL A 7 3.67 -15.05 14.90
CA VAL A 7 4.37 -13.90 15.52
C VAL A 7 3.63 -12.61 15.16
N GLY A 8 3.04 -11.94 16.13
CA GLY A 8 2.31 -10.67 15.94
C GLY A 8 2.33 -9.82 17.21
N SER A 9 2.05 -8.53 17.07
CA SER A 9 1.89 -7.59 18.18
C SER A 9 0.71 -8.01 19.05
N GLY A 10 0.98 -8.58 20.22
CA GLY A 10 0.00 -9.03 21.21
C GLY A 10 0.56 -10.16 22.03
N SER A 11 0.14 -10.28 23.29
CA SER A 11 0.56 -11.30 24.26
C SER A 11 -0.02 -12.71 23.97
N ILE A 12 -0.18 -13.06 22.67
CA ILE A 12 -0.69 -14.38 22.29
C ILE A 12 0.49 -15.35 22.22
N SER A 13 0.42 -16.45 22.98
CA SER A 13 1.45 -17.48 22.95
C SER A 13 1.54 -18.16 21.59
N VAL A 14 2.77 -18.47 21.17
CA VAL A 14 3.05 -19.24 19.94
C VAL A 14 2.30 -20.58 19.96
N SER A 15 2.23 -21.23 21.13
CA SER A 15 1.51 -22.51 21.32
C SER A 15 0.01 -22.38 21.06
N ASP A 16 -0.61 -21.28 21.52
CA ASP A 16 -2.05 -21.06 21.33
C ASP A 16 -2.36 -20.69 19.89
N SER A 17 -1.49 -19.91 19.25
CA SER A 17 -1.60 -19.60 17.82
C SER A 17 -1.52 -20.86 16.95
N LEU A 18 -0.61 -21.79 17.26
CA LEU A 18 -0.49 -23.06 16.56
C LEU A 18 -1.71 -23.97 16.78
N LYS A 19 -2.22 -24.08 18.01
CA LYS A 19 -3.43 -24.85 18.31
C LYS A 19 -4.64 -24.34 17.53
N VAL A 20 -4.82 -23.01 17.48
CA VAL A 20 -5.93 -22.38 16.71
C VAL A 20 -5.79 -22.62 15.22
N LEU A 21 -4.59 -22.49 14.66
CA LEU A 21 -4.35 -22.73 13.22
C LEU A 21 -4.54 -24.19 12.82
N LEU A 22 -4.25 -25.13 13.71
CA LEU A 22 -4.39 -26.57 13.47
C LEU A 22 -5.78 -27.10 13.86
N SER A 23 -6.58 -26.35 14.60
CA SER A 23 -7.90 -26.78 15.07
C SER A 23 -8.87 -27.22 13.95
N PRO A 24 -8.88 -26.62 12.74
CA PRO A 24 -9.73 -27.07 11.64
C PRO A 24 -9.31 -28.44 11.07
N ILE A 25 -8.04 -28.86 11.31
CA ILE A 25 -7.48 -30.10 10.76
C ILE A 25 -7.59 -31.25 11.76
N PHE A 26 -7.49 -30.95 13.05
CA PHE A 26 -7.35 -31.99 14.10
C PHE A 26 -8.57 -32.16 15.02
N GLU A 27 -9.73 -31.53 14.74
CA GLU A 27 -10.96 -31.60 15.57
C GLU A 27 -10.67 -31.48 17.08
N THR A 28 -9.64 -30.75 17.47
CA THR A 28 -9.30 -30.55 18.88
C THR A 28 -10.39 -29.69 19.53
N ASN A 29 -10.95 -30.17 20.66
CA ASN A 29 -11.96 -29.47 21.44
C ASN A 29 -11.55 -28.01 21.68
N THR A 30 -12.21 -27.12 20.94
CA THR A 30 -11.97 -25.68 20.93
C THR A 30 -12.49 -24.99 22.20
N ASP A 31 -13.15 -25.75 23.10
CA ASP A 31 -13.76 -25.21 24.31
C ASP A 31 -12.75 -24.63 25.31
N GLN A 32 -11.46 -24.93 25.16
CA GLN A 32 -10.38 -24.38 26.00
C GLN A 32 -9.62 -23.21 25.32
N ILE A 33 -9.89 -22.91 24.06
CA ILE A 33 -9.21 -21.82 23.35
C ILE A 33 -10.05 -20.55 23.52
N ASN A 34 -9.42 -19.53 24.08
CA ASN A 34 -10.06 -18.21 24.25
C ASN A 34 -10.63 -17.73 22.92
N GLN A 35 -11.95 -17.56 22.82
CA GLN A 35 -12.66 -17.13 21.60
C GLN A 35 -12.06 -15.86 21.00
N GLY A 36 -11.50 -14.97 21.83
CA GLY A 36 -10.79 -13.77 21.41
C GLY A 36 -9.53 -14.08 20.59
N ILE A 37 -8.77 -15.12 20.95
CA ILE A 37 -7.55 -15.52 20.22
C ILE A 37 -7.92 -16.06 18.84
N SER A 38 -8.93 -16.93 18.79
CA SER A 38 -9.44 -17.47 17.54
C SER A 38 -9.94 -16.34 16.59
N TYR A 39 -10.70 -15.39 17.14
CA TYR A 39 -11.17 -14.24 16.35
C TYR A 39 -10.00 -13.41 15.78
N ILE A 40 -8.99 -13.10 16.58
CA ILE A 40 -7.81 -12.34 16.14
C ILE A 40 -7.07 -13.07 15.02
N ILE A 41 -6.90 -14.39 15.16
CA ILE A 41 -6.16 -15.16 14.17
C ILE A 41 -6.92 -15.24 12.84
N PHE A 42 -8.20 -15.64 12.86
CA PHE A 42 -8.96 -15.86 11.64
C PHE A 42 -9.46 -14.56 10.97
N ASN A 43 -9.85 -13.56 11.76
CA ASN A 43 -10.47 -12.34 11.20
C ASN A 43 -9.51 -11.16 11.03
N ILE A 44 -8.34 -11.20 11.69
CA ILE A 44 -7.36 -10.10 11.60
C ILE A 44 -6.05 -10.59 10.98
N ARG A 45 -5.40 -11.61 11.58
CA ARG A 45 -4.06 -12.02 11.16
C ARG A 45 -4.03 -12.71 9.81
N ILE A 46 -4.89 -13.68 9.57
CA ILE A 46 -4.93 -14.40 8.30
C ILE A 46 -5.26 -13.50 7.13
N PRO A 47 -6.35 -12.70 7.13
CA PRO A 47 -6.64 -11.78 6.04
C PRO A 47 -5.51 -10.79 5.79
N ARG A 48 -4.92 -10.22 6.85
CA ARG A 48 -3.80 -9.27 6.73
C ARG A 48 -2.56 -9.91 6.11
N THR A 49 -2.20 -11.14 6.49
CA THR A 49 -1.04 -11.84 5.92
C THR A 49 -1.26 -12.27 4.48
N LEU A 50 -2.49 -12.68 4.13
CA LEU A 50 -2.87 -12.97 2.75
C LEU A 50 -2.78 -11.74 1.87
N PHE A 51 -3.32 -10.62 2.36
CA PHE A 51 -3.26 -9.35 1.64
C PHE A 51 -1.82 -8.87 1.44
N ALA A 52 -0.99 -8.95 2.47
CA ALA A 52 0.44 -8.61 2.38
C ALA A 52 1.20 -9.50 1.36
N ALA A 53 0.87 -10.80 1.31
CA ALA A 53 1.46 -11.72 0.35
C ALA A 53 1.04 -11.38 -1.09
N LEU A 54 -0.23 -11.07 -1.32
CA LEU A 54 -0.74 -10.66 -2.64
C LEU A 54 -0.13 -9.33 -3.08
N ALA A 55 -0.04 -8.35 -2.17
CA ALA A 55 0.59 -7.07 -2.44
C ALA A 55 2.08 -7.24 -2.80
N GLY A 56 2.82 -8.05 -2.02
CA GLY A 56 4.22 -8.37 -2.31
C GLY A 56 4.41 -9.09 -3.63
N ALA A 57 3.55 -10.02 -3.98
CA ALA A 57 3.56 -10.70 -5.27
C ALA A 57 3.32 -9.70 -6.42
N GLY A 58 2.33 -8.82 -6.28
CA GLY A 58 2.05 -7.77 -7.26
C GLY A 58 3.22 -6.82 -7.45
N LEU A 59 3.83 -6.35 -6.35
CA LEU A 59 5.02 -5.49 -6.41
C LEU A 59 6.20 -6.19 -7.08
N SER A 60 6.40 -7.48 -6.84
CA SER A 60 7.47 -8.26 -7.48
C SER A 60 7.28 -8.35 -8.99
N VAL A 61 6.06 -8.61 -9.46
CA VAL A 61 5.74 -8.63 -10.90
C VAL A 61 5.95 -7.26 -11.54
N CYS A 62 5.48 -6.20 -10.88
CA CYS A 62 5.72 -4.84 -11.33
C CYS A 62 7.23 -4.53 -11.40
N GLY A 63 7.99 -4.88 -10.36
CA GLY A 63 9.45 -4.69 -10.34
C GLY A 63 10.16 -5.38 -11.50
N LEU A 64 9.83 -6.65 -11.76
CA LEU A 64 10.37 -7.38 -12.91
C LEU A 64 10.02 -6.74 -14.25
N ALA A 65 8.78 -6.30 -14.42
CA ALA A 65 8.34 -5.60 -15.63
C ALA A 65 9.15 -4.31 -15.86
N PHE A 66 9.35 -3.52 -14.78
CA PHE A 66 10.15 -2.30 -14.83
C PHE A 66 11.60 -2.57 -15.19
N GLN A 67 12.24 -3.53 -14.51
CA GLN A 67 13.63 -3.91 -14.81
C GLN A 67 13.81 -4.37 -16.26
N SER A 68 12.84 -5.10 -16.81
CA SER A 68 12.81 -5.52 -18.21
C SER A 68 12.67 -4.35 -19.18
N ILE A 69 11.71 -3.46 -18.94
CA ILE A 69 11.43 -2.30 -19.83
C ILE A 69 12.65 -1.36 -19.85
N PHE A 70 13.21 -1.06 -18.69
CA PHE A 70 14.33 -0.12 -18.56
C PHE A 70 15.70 -0.78 -18.81
N ARG A 71 15.73 -2.12 -18.95
CA ARG A 71 16.97 -2.91 -19.07
C ARG A 71 18.00 -2.54 -17.98
N ASN A 72 17.52 -2.26 -16.79
CA ASN A 72 18.31 -1.83 -15.64
C ASN A 72 17.79 -2.55 -14.38
N PRO A 73 18.62 -3.39 -13.73
CA PRO A 73 18.22 -4.12 -12.52
C PRO A 73 17.94 -3.20 -11.32
N LEU A 74 18.34 -1.93 -11.37
CA LEU A 74 18.10 -0.95 -10.33
C LEU A 74 16.81 -0.15 -10.55
N SER A 75 16.04 -0.45 -11.61
CA SER A 75 14.77 0.23 -11.88
C SER A 75 13.71 -0.18 -10.88
N ASP A 76 13.08 0.80 -10.26
CA ASP A 76 12.03 0.66 -9.27
C ASP A 76 10.76 1.37 -9.74
N PRO A 77 9.58 0.71 -9.68
CA PRO A 77 8.28 1.35 -9.95
C PRO A 77 8.03 2.61 -9.11
N TYR A 78 8.60 2.71 -7.93
CA TYR A 78 8.47 3.86 -7.03
C TYR A 78 8.96 5.17 -7.65
N ILE A 79 9.99 5.10 -8.52
CA ILE A 79 10.60 6.29 -9.16
C ILE A 79 9.60 6.98 -10.11
N LEU A 80 8.61 6.25 -10.63
CA LEU A 80 7.62 6.81 -11.58
C LEU A 80 6.51 7.65 -10.94
N GLY A 81 6.60 8.04 -9.70
CA GLY A 81 5.63 8.96 -9.12
C GLY A 81 4.23 8.38 -8.86
N VAL A 82 4.04 7.08 -9.03
CA VAL A 82 2.75 6.40 -8.79
C VAL A 82 2.36 6.49 -7.32
N SER A 83 3.31 6.20 -6.45
CA SER A 83 3.12 6.20 -4.99
C SER A 83 2.83 7.61 -4.46
N SER A 84 3.57 8.61 -4.92
CA SER A 84 3.34 10.00 -4.50
C SER A 84 2.00 10.54 -5.01
N GLY A 85 1.59 10.14 -6.22
CA GLY A 85 0.25 10.43 -6.73
C GLY A 85 -0.83 9.80 -5.86
N ALA A 86 -0.68 8.51 -5.51
CA ALA A 86 -1.59 7.83 -4.60
C ALA A 86 -1.69 8.53 -3.24
N SER A 87 -0.54 8.91 -2.65
CA SER A 87 -0.47 9.63 -1.38
C SER A 87 -1.14 11.01 -1.45
N LEU A 88 -0.96 11.73 -2.55
CA LEU A 88 -1.65 13.00 -2.77
C LEU A 88 -3.17 12.82 -2.86
N GLY A 89 -3.63 11.80 -3.59
CA GLY A 89 -5.04 11.46 -3.69
C GLY A 89 -5.66 11.08 -2.34
N ALA A 90 -4.95 10.27 -1.54
CA ALA A 90 -5.36 9.93 -0.18
C ALA A 90 -5.44 11.16 0.72
N THR A 91 -4.42 12.02 0.69
CA THR A 91 -4.37 13.26 1.47
C THR A 91 -5.55 14.17 1.12
N LEU A 92 -5.86 14.35 -0.16
CA LEU A 92 -7.02 15.11 -0.61
C LEU A 92 -8.33 14.50 -0.11
N ALA A 93 -8.49 13.18 -0.18
CA ALA A 93 -9.69 12.50 0.30
C ALA A 93 -9.87 12.69 1.81
N ILE A 94 -8.80 12.62 2.60
CA ILE A 94 -8.83 12.85 4.06
C ILE A 94 -9.21 14.30 4.36
N VAL A 95 -8.59 15.28 3.70
CA VAL A 95 -8.89 16.70 3.87
C VAL A 95 -10.33 17.05 3.49
N LEU A 96 -10.87 16.40 2.46
CA LEU A 96 -12.26 16.57 2.02
C LEU A 96 -13.28 15.77 2.86
N GLY A 97 -12.84 15.03 3.89
CA GLY A 97 -13.72 14.25 4.76
C GLY A 97 -14.36 13.04 4.06
N MET A 98 -13.76 12.52 2.99
CA MET A 98 -14.30 11.40 2.22
C MET A 98 -14.07 10.04 2.89
N GLU A 99 -13.62 10.00 4.14
CA GLU A 99 -13.35 8.77 4.91
C GLU A 99 -14.61 7.89 5.08
N SER A 100 -15.79 8.53 5.15
CA SER A 100 -17.07 7.83 5.32
C SER A 100 -17.55 7.07 4.07
N PHE A 101 -16.97 7.33 2.92
CA PHE A 101 -17.30 6.64 1.69
C PHE A 101 -16.50 5.35 1.57
N PHE A 102 -17.17 4.24 1.22
CA PHE A 102 -16.56 2.91 1.10
C PHE A 102 -15.26 2.87 0.24
N LEU A 103 -15.18 3.71 -0.80
CA LEU A 103 -14.01 3.84 -1.68
C LEU A 103 -13.36 5.23 -1.61
N GLY A 104 -13.71 6.07 -0.64
CA GLY A 104 -13.29 7.47 -0.64
C GLY A 104 -11.79 7.65 -0.73
N ILE A 105 -11.03 7.19 0.26
CA ILE A 105 -9.58 7.32 0.28
C ILE A 105 -8.93 6.42 -0.79
N SER A 106 -9.33 5.15 -0.85
CA SER A 106 -8.74 4.19 -1.82
C SER A 106 -9.05 4.57 -3.26
N GLY A 107 -10.27 5.02 -3.56
CA GLY A 107 -10.67 5.47 -4.89
C GLY A 107 -9.90 6.71 -5.35
N MET A 108 -9.79 7.71 -4.47
CA MET A 108 -9.01 8.91 -4.76
C MET A 108 -7.53 8.60 -4.95
N SER A 109 -6.96 7.75 -4.11
CA SER A 109 -5.57 7.29 -4.27
C SER A 109 -5.36 6.62 -5.61
N PHE A 110 -6.26 5.73 -6.02
CA PHE A 110 -6.17 5.05 -7.31
C PHE A 110 -6.28 6.02 -8.50
N ILE A 111 -7.25 6.95 -8.46
CA ILE A 111 -7.43 7.96 -9.51
C ILE A 111 -6.18 8.83 -9.65
N PHE A 112 -5.63 9.32 -8.55
CA PHE A 112 -4.44 10.17 -8.57
C PHE A 112 -3.16 9.41 -8.94
N ALA A 113 -3.03 8.14 -8.57
CA ALA A 113 -1.97 7.27 -9.05
C ALA A 113 -2.02 7.10 -10.57
N PHE A 114 -3.21 6.84 -11.12
CA PHE A 114 -3.42 6.71 -12.56
C PHE A 114 -3.17 8.03 -13.29
N LEU A 115 -3.63 9.15 -12.74
CA LEU A 115 -3.40 10.48 -13.29
C LEU A 115 -1.92 10.84 -13.35
N SER A 116 -1.16 10.50 -12.28
CA SER A 116 0.30 10.71 -12.26
C SER A 116 0.99 9.96 -13.40
N ILE A 117 0.68 8.67 -13.59
CA ILE A 117 1.24 7.88 -14.69
C ILE A 117 0.90 8.51 -16.04
N PHE A 118 -0.37 8.90 -16.22
CA PHE A 118 -0.82 9.51 -17.47
C PHE A 118 -0.07 10.81 -17.78
N ILE A 119 0.12 11.67 -16.79
CA ILE A 119 0.87 12.92 -16.93
C ILE A 119 2.34 12.63 -17.28
N ILE A 120 2.97 11.69 -16.56
CA ILE A 120 4.37 11.32 -16.77
C ILE A 120 4.60 10.77 -18.18
N ILE A 121 3.72 9.87 -18.65
CA ILE A 121 3.80 9.35 -20.01
C ILE A 121 3.62 10.45 -21.04
N LYS A 122 2.70 11.38 -20.83
CA LYS A 122 2.50 12.53 -21.72
C LYS A 122 3.75 13.42 -21.80
N ILE A 123 4.38 13.71 -20.68
CA ILE A 123 5.64 14.49 -20.63
C ILE A 123 6.77 13.74 -21.32
N ALA A 124 6.87 12.42 -21.09
CA ALA A 124 7.94 11.60 -21.63
C ALA A 124 7.78 11.24 -23.11
N SER A 125 6.58 11.41 -23.67
CA SER A 125 6.28 11.11 -25.08
C SER A 125 6.58 12.31 -25.94
N TYR A 126 7.63 12.20 -26.75
CA TYR A 126 7.99 13.18 -27.76
C TYR A 126 8.24 12.50 -29.11
N GLY A 127 7.61 13.00 -30.18
CA GLY A 127 7.80 12.45 -31.53
C GLY A 127 7.40 10.98 -31.67
N ASN A 128 6.31 10.56 -31.03
CA ASN A 128 5.78 9.18 -31.03
C ASN A 128 6.73 8.13 -30.38
N ARG A 129 7.70 8.56 -29.59
CA ARG A 129 8.62 7.69 -28.83
C ARG A 129 8.66 8.10 -27.38
N ILE A 130 8.75 7.12 -26.49
CA ILE A 130 8.94 7.34 -25.06
C ILE A 130 10.45 7.28 -24.77
N HIS A 131 10.98 8.37 -24.23
CA HIS A 131 12.37 8.46 -23.82
C HIS A 131 12.51 8.08 -22.35
N THR A 132 13.25 7.02 -22.07
CA THR A 132 13.46 6.46 -20.71
C THR A 132 13.97 7.51 -19.72
N THR A 133 14.96 8.31 -20.13
CA THR A 133 15.54 9.34 -19.26
C THR A 133 14.50 10.41 -18.93
N THR A 134 13.71 10.86 -19.93
CA THR A 134 12.65 11.86 -19.73
C THR A 134 11.55 11.30 -18.83
N LEU A 135 11.22 10.01 -18.97
CA LEU A 135 10.23 9.33 -18.12
C LEU A 135 10.68 9.32 -16.66
N LEU A 136 11.93 8.98 -16.39
CA LEU A 136 12.50 8.99 -15.03
C LEU A 136 12.54 10.41 -14.44
N LEU A 137 12.98 11.40 -15.21
CA LEU A 137 13.02 12.79 -14.75
C LEU A 137 11.63 13.35 -14.49
N ALA A 138 10.66 13.04 -15.36
CA ALA A 138 9.27 13.42 -15.15
C ALA A 138 8.69 12.77 -13.88
N GLY A 139 9.00 11.49 -13.63
CA GLY A 139 8.59 10.78 -12.42
C GLY A 139 9.13 11.45 -11.15
N ILE A 140 10.43 11.76 -11.12
CA ILE A 140 11.07 12.46 -10.00
C ILE A 140 10.43 13.85 -9.79
N SER A 141 10.17 14.59 -10.88
CA SER A 141 9.55 15.92 -10.79
C SER A 141 8.13 15.84 -10.21
N ILE A 142 7.33 14.86 -10.63
CA ILE A 142 5.99 14.63 -10.10
C ILE A 142 6.04 14.20 -8.63
N ASN A 143 7.03 13.38 -8.22
CA ASN A 143 7.24 13.03 -6.81
C ASN A 143 7.46 14.27 -5.94
N PHE A 144 8.35 15.17 -6.34
CA PHE A 144 8.61 16.41 -5.60
C PHE A 144 7.39 17.33 -5.58
N LEU A 145 6.69 17.45 -6.70
CA LEU A 145 5.49 18.28 -6.80
C LEU A 145 4.38 17.74 -5.88
N ALA A 146 4.10 16.44 -5.93
CA ALA A 146 3.10 15.80 -5.07
C ALA A 146 3.47 15.95 -3.58
N SER A 147 4.74 15.75 -3.22
CA SER A 147 5.22 15.93 -1.85
C SER A 147 5.06 17.37 -1.34
N ALA A 148 5.32 18.36 -2.20
CA ALA A 148 5.11 19.76 -1.87
C ALA A 148 3.62 20.07 -1.63
N PHE A 149 2.71 19.53 -2.46
CA PHE A 149 1.28 19.68 -2.26
C PHE A 149 0.79 18.99 -1.00
N ILE A 150 1.27 17.76 -0.70
CA ILE A 150 0.94 17.06 0.54
C ILE A 150 1.36 17.90 1.75
N SER A 151 2.59 18.43 1.75
CA SER A 151 3.08 19.27 2.82
C SER A 151 2.26 20.55 3.00
N LEU A 152 1.85 21.18 1.90
CA LEU A 152 0.97 22.35 1.92
C LEU A 152 -0.39 22.01 2.53
N LEU A 153 -1.01 20.90 2.10
CA LEU A 153 -2.29 20.44 2.62
C LEU A 153 -2.23 20.13 4.11
N MET A 154 -1.13 19.53 4.59
CA MET A 154 -0.90 19.27 6.01
C MET A 154 -0.80 20.56 6.83
N ILE A 155 -0.12 21.58 6.32
CA ILE A 155 0.00 22.88 6.99
C ILE A 155 -1.36 23.59 7.09
N LEU A 156 -2.15 23.52 6.02
CA LEU A 156 -3.46 24.15 5.95
C LEU A 156 -4.53 23.40 6.76
N ASN A 157 -4.33 22.10 7.03
CA ASN A 157 -5.29 21.23 7.69
C ASN A 157 -4.65 20.47 8.86
N GLN A 158 -4.19 21.21 9.86
CA GLN A 158 -3.45 20.66 11.00
C GLN A 158 -4.19 19.58 11.77
N GLU A 159 -5.51 19.63 11.83
CA GLU A 159 -6.36 18.63 12.49
C GLU A 159 -6.31 17.25 11.81
N GLN A 160 -5.94 17.18 10.53
CA GLN A 160 -5.90 15.94 9.76
C GLN A 160 -4.49 15.35 9.63
N ILE A 161 -3.45 16.01 10.19
CA ILE A 161 -2.04 15.57 10.04
C ILE A 161 -1.87 14.13 10.52
N GLU A 162 -2.40 13.78 11.67
CA GLU A 162 -2.28 12.44 12.25
C GLU A 162 -2.79 11.36 11.28
N LYS A 163 -3.97 11.58 10.71
CA LYS A 163 -4.59 10.64 9.77
C LYS A 163 -3.78 10.52 8.46
N ILE A 164 -3.30 11.65 7.94
CA ILE A 164 -2.48 11.67 6.72
C ILE A 164 -1.18 10.90 6.94
N VAL A 165 -0.51 11.14 8.07
CA VAL A 165 0.74 10.45 8.44
C VAL A 165 0.48 8.95 8.63
N PHE A 166 -0.57 8.57 9.37
CA PHE A 166 -0.94 7.17 9.58
C PHE A 166 -1.17 6.44 8.25
N TRP A 167 -1.89 7.07 7.32
CA TRP A 167 -2.17 6.48 6.02
C TRP A 167 -0.90 6.35 5.16
N THR A 168 -0.01 7.32 5.18
CA THR A 168 1.23 7.30 4.39
C THR A 168 2.29 6.36 4.95
N MET A 169 2.24 6.06 6.24
CA MET A 169 3.13 5.08 6.88
C MET A 169 2.68 3.62 6.69
N GLY A 170 1.39 3.35 6.40
CA GLY A 170 0.81 2.02 6.13
C GLY A 170 0.17 1.35 7.33
#